data_841ef6bb5f6e33f5f1b939519471efd3
#
_entry.id   841ef6bb5f6e33f5f1b939519471efd3
#
_cell.length_a   1.000
_cell.length_b   1.000
_cell.length_c   1.000
_cell.angle_alpha   90.00
_cell.angle_beta   90.00
_cell.angle_gamma   90.00
#
_symmetry.space_group_name_H-M   'P 1'
#
loop_
_entity.id
_entity.type
_entity.pdbx_description
1 polymer ?
#
loop_
_entity_poly.entity_id
_entity_poly.type
_entity_poly.pdbx_seq_one_letter_code
_entity_poly.pdbx_strand_id
1 'polypeptide(L)'
;MSLQVRPAQLKDLGAIEALYRNQVREAERPPLKRQFASSRLWFLLNSTFASILPISSPADHVYVMEDVRRRSIQGFVQAETAALGPNVWQILNLCLSPDLDRFQGGTALLDHLFNEGLGRGVTKFVVRVPLDDPAVDLFRARGFTAYATEHALLREMVTARSAPTLPGWRAMRRNDELGLYLLYCATTPKSVAAVEASNFAEWRRSFGSGVRGARIPRRSGQPRFVVERVQLVAWMSLVPGGGGRPHTLGLMASEQPADLWPALIQRALSYVAEHQPGPVWCSLRHYDAVGIQLLQSEGFEVIASQSLMVRELPLKVPARMRVRIKDKRLVPQYG
;
A
#
# COMPACT_ATOMS: atom_id res chain seq x y z
N MET A 1 -13.97 -18.54 -27.54
CA MET A 1 -13.63 -18.82 -26.13
C MET A 1 -14.88 -18.59 -25.29
N SER A 2 -15.21 -19.49 -24.37
CA SER A 2 -16.30 -19.31 -23.41
C SER A 2 -15.66 -19.04 -22.06
N LEU A 3 -15.43 -17.75 -21.75
CA LEU A 3 -14.77 -17.33 -20.52
C LEU A 3 -15.79 -17.14 -19.40
N GLN A 4 -15.52 -17.69 -18.23
CA GLN A 4 -16.32 -17.52 -17.03
C GLN A 4 -15.43 -17.13 -15.86
N VAL A 5 -15.88 -16.15 -15.07
CA VAL A 5 -15.20 -15.78 -13.83
C VAL A 5 -15.90 -16.44 -12.65
N ARG A 6 -15.12 -17.05 -11.77
CA ARG A 6 -15.60 -17.75 -10.57
C ARG A 6 -14.61 -17.64 -9.41
N PRO A 7 -15.03 -17.90 -8.18
CA PRO A 7 -14.09 -18.04 -7.05
C PRO A 7 -13.04 -19.11 -7.32
N ALA A 8 -11.81 -18.87 -6.90
CA ALA A 8 -10.72 -19.83 -7.01
C ALA A 8 -10.96 -21.04 -6.08
N GLN A 9 -10.53 -22.22 -6.52
CA GLN A 9 -10.57 -23.48 -5.78
C GLN A 9 -9.14 -24.00 -5.57
N LEU A 10 -8.96 -24.93 -4.64
CA LEU A 10 -7.64 -25.53 -4.36
C LEU A 10 -6.97 -26.14 -5.59
N LYS A 11 -7.75 -26.71 -6.51
CA LYS A 11 -7.24 -27.27 -7.77
C LYS A 11 -6.65 -26.22 -8.72
N ASP A 12 -7.01 -24.95 -8.55
CA ASP A 12 -6.57 -23.86 -9.42
C ASP A 12 -5.19 -23.30 -9.03
N LEU A 13 -4.66 -23.67 -7.84
CA LEU A 13 -3.43 -23.13 -7.29
C LEU A 13 -2.22 -23.25 -8.23
N GLY A 14 -2.05 -24.41 -8.87
CA GLY A 14 -0.95 -24.63 -9.80
C GLY A 14 -1.01 -23.70 -11.02
N ALA A 15 -2.22 -23.46 -11.56
CA ALA A 15 -2.43 -22.54 -12.68
C ALA A 15 -2.23 -21.07 -12.26
N ILE A 16 -2.71 -20.68 -11.08
CA ILE A 16 -2.50 -19.33 -10.50
C ILE A 16 -1.01 -19.07 -10.33
N GLU A 17 -0.26 -20.02 -9.75
CA GLU A 17 1.18 -19.91 -9.57
C GLU A 17 1.93 -19.79 -10.90
N ALA A 18 1.54 -20.55 -11.91
CA ALA A 18 2.14 -20.50 -13.23
C ALA A 18 1.91 -19.14 -13.90
N LEU A 19 0.69 -18.60 -13.86
CA LEU A 19 0.37 -17.27 -14.39
C LEU A 19 1.16 -16.18 -13.68
N TYR A 20 1.23 -16.24 -12.35
CA TYR A 20 1.99 -15.29 -11.56
C TYR A 20 3.48 -15.32 -11.90
N ARG A 21 4.10 -16.51 -11.98
CA ARG A 21 5.51 -16.67 -12.35
C ARG A 21 5.81 -16.14 -13.76
N ASN A 22 4.90 -16.36 -14.71
CA ASN A 22 5.06 -15.87 -16.07
C ASN A 22 5.04 -14.35 -16.10
N GLN A 23 4.12 -13.70 -15.40
CA GLN A 23 4.06 -12.24 -15.32
C GLN A 23 5.33 -11.65 -14.68
N VAL A 24 5.86 -12.29 -13.61
CA VAL A 24 7.11 -11.86 -12.99
C VAL A 24 8.29 -11.98 -13.97
N ARG A 25 8.37 -13.08 -14.73
CA ARG A 25 9.40 -13.28 -15.75
C ARG A 25 9.30 -12.30 -16.91
N GLU A 26 8.08 -11.92 -17.32
CA GLU A 26 7.88 -10.92 -18.37
C GLU A 26 8.33 -9.52 -17.91
N ALA A 27 8.05 -9.15 -16.68
CA ALA A 27 8.56 -7.93 -16.07
C ALA A 27 10.10 -7.90 -15.94
N GLU A 28 10.75 -9.07 -15.96
CA GLU A 28 12.21 -9.24 -15.89
C GLU A 28 12.93 -9.25 -17.26
N ARG A 29 12.20 -9.13 -18.42
CA ARG A 29 12.84 -9.13 -19.75
C ARG A 29 13.55 -7.81 -20.05
N PRO A 30 14.81 -7.86 -20.59
CA PRO A 30 15.61 -6.65 -20.85
C PRO A 30 15.04 -5.77 -22.00
N PRO A 31 15.19 -4.43 -21.90
CA PRO A 31 16.48 -3.75 -22.03
C PRO A 31 17.05 -3.19 -20.69
N LEU A 32 16.64 -3.63 -19.60
CA LEU A 32 16.79 -3.07 -18.25
C LEU A 32 17.84 -3.81 -17.39
N LYS A 33 18.88 -4.37 -18.03
CA LYS A 33 19.86 -5.30 -17.42
C LYS A 33 20.70 -4.77 -16.24
N ARG A 34 20.67 -3.49 -15.88
CA ARG A 34 21.48 -2.97 -14.76
C ARG A 34 20.67 -2.37 -13.59
N GLN A 35 19.40 -2.07 -13.77
CA GLN A 35 18.59 -1.48 -12.69
C GLN A 35 17.67 -2.48 -11.98
N PHE A 36 17.58 -3.74 -12.41
CA PHE A 36 16.51 -4.69 -12.09
C PHE A 36 16.88 -5.95 -11.31
N ALA A 37 18.08 -6.08 -10.80
CA ALA A 37 18.25 -6.87 -9.56
C ALA A 37 17.31 -6.38 -8.46
N SER A 38 16.90 -5.12 -8.55
CA SER A 38 15.98 -4.42 -7.65
C SER A 38 14.49 -4.66 -7.92
N SER A 39 14.04 -4.98 -9.14
CA SER A 39 12.62 -5.26 -9.38
C SER A 39 12.16 -6.56 -8.73
N ARG A 40 13.05 -7.56 -8.63
CA ARG A 40 12.81 -8.77 -7.81
C ARG A 40 12.58 -8.42 -6.34
N LEU A 41 13.42 -7.53 -5.80
CA LEU A 41 13.28 -7.05 -4.43
C LEU A 41 11.98 -6.27 -4.24
N TRP A 42 11.62 -5.41 -5.19
CA TRP A 42 10.39 -4.63 -5.11
C TRP A 42 9.14 -5.53 -5.20
N PHE A 43 9.13 -6.48 -6.12
CA PHE A 43 8.05 -7.46 -6.25
C PHE A 43 7.97 -8.38 -5.02
N LEU A 44 9.13 -8.79 -4.47
CA LEU A 44 9.24 -9.57 -3.25
C LEU A 44 8.80 -8.79 -2.00
N LEU A 45 8.98 -7.48 -1.99
CA LEU A 45 8.61 -6.64 -0.85
C LEU A 45 7.15 -6.22 -0.87
N ASN A 46 6.54 -6.07 -2.05
CA ASN A 46 5.11 -5.77 -2.18
C ASN A 46 4.22 -7.02 -2.28
N SER A 47 4.70 -8.10 -2.88
CA SER A 47 4.09 -9.40 -2.75
C SER A 47 4.64 -10.05 -1.48
N THR A 48 3.91 -9.96 -0.40
CA THR A 48 4.20 -10.80 0.76
C THR A 48 4.21 -12.25 0.27
N PHE A 49 5.39 -12.88 0.25
CA PHE A 49 5.55 -14.30 -0.13
C PHE A 49 4.70 -15.24 0.74
N ALA A 50 4.19 -14.78 1.86
CA ALA A 50 3.16 -15.44 2.64
C ALA A 50 1.80 -15.52 1.93
N SER A 51 1.60 -14.76 0.85
CA SER A 51 0.37 -14.72 0.05
C SER A 51 0.45 -15.57 -1.22
N ILE A 52 1.54 -16.30 -1.47
CA ILE A 52 1.65 -17.24 -2.61
C ILE A 52 0.83 -18.51 -2.42
N LEU A 53 0.38 -18.78 -1.21
CA LEU A 53 -0.66 -19.76 -0.96
C LEU A 53 -1.97 -19.03 -0.65
N PRO A 54 -2.72 -18.63 -1.68
CA PRO A 54 -3.78 -17.62 -1.58
C PRO A 54 -5.06 -18.11 -0.89
N ILE A 55 -5.10 -19.31 -0.34
CA ILE A 55 -6.34 -19.90 0.18
C ILE A 55 -6.29 -20.09 1.71
N SER A 56 -5.22 -19.64 2.35
CA SER A 56 -5.04 -19.86 3.80
C SER A 56 -5.61 -18.73 4.67
N SER A 57 -6.05 -17.60 4.11
CA SER A 57 -6.67 -16.53 4.90
C SER A 57 -8.13 -16.33 4.50
N PRO A 58 -9.07 -16.33 5.46
CA PRO A 58 -10.47 -15.97 5.20
C PRO A 58 -10.66 -14.55 4.68
N ALA A 59 -9.60 -13.73 4.70
CA ALA A 59 -9.60 -12.35 4.26
C ALA A 59 -9.22 -12.17 2.77
N ASP A 60 -8.76 -13.23 2.10
CA ASP A 60 -8.33 -13.16 0.70
C ASP A 60 -9.48 -13.51 -0.24
N HIS A 61 -9.68 -12.64 -1.23
CA HIS A 61 -10.68 -12.80 -2.28
C HIS A 61 -9.96 -13.07 -3.61
N VAL A 62 -9.98 -14.32 -4.05
CA VAL A 62 -9.33 -14.75 -5.29
C VAL A 62 -10.38 -15.26 -6.27
N TYR A 63 -10.39 -14.66 -7.45
CA TYR A 63 -11.28 -15.06 -8.55
C TYR A 63 -10.45 -15.42 -9.76
N VAL A 64 -10.84 -16.48 -10.45
CA VAL A 64 -10.18 -16.98 -11.64
C VAL A 64 -11.08 -16.85 -12.85
N MET A 65 -10.48 -16.59 -14.00
CA MET A 65 -11.13 -16.65 -15.30
C MET A 65 -10.81 -17.99 -15.95
N GLU A 66 -11.81 -18.79 -16.19
CA GLU A 66 -11.71 -20.13 -16.80
C GLU A 66 -12.23 -20.12 -18.24
N ASP A 67 -11.48 -20.65 -19.18
CA ASP A 67 -12.04 -21.10 -20.45
C ASP A 67 -12.75 -22.44 -20.24
N VAL A 68 -14.08 -22.42 -20.21
CA VAL A 68 -14.93 -23.59 -19.92
C VAL A 68 -14.70 -24.72 -20.91
N ARG A 69 -14.39 -24.39 -22.18
CA ARG A 69 -14.17 -25.42 -23.21
C ARG A 69 -12.85 -26.13 -23.06
N ARG A 70 -11.78 -25.38 -22.73
CA ARG A 70 -10.43 -25.90 -22.54
C ARG A 70 -10.16 -26.37 -21.11
N ARG A 71 -11.03 -26.05 -20.17
CA ARG A 71 -10.85 -26.28 -18.74
C ARG A 71 -9.53 -25.73 -18.22
N SER A 72 -9.12 -24.56 -18.72
CA SER A 72 -7.85 -23.92 -18.39
C SER A 72 -8.08 -22.53 -17.80
N ILE A 73 -7.30 -22.19 -16.80
CA ILE A 73 -7.34 -20.86 -16.16
C ILE A 73 -6.56 -19.88 -17.07
N GLN A 74 -7.22 -18.81 -17.47
CA GLN A 74 -6.70 -17.77 -18.36
C GLN A 74 -6.32 -16.50 -17.63
N GLY A 75 -6.67 -16.35 -16.37
CA GLY A 75 -6.32 -15.20 -15.56
C GLY A 75 -6.86 -15.30 -14.14
N PHE A 76 -6.39 -14.43 -13.28
CA PHE A 76 -6.93 -14.29 -11.93
C PHE A 76 -6.78 -12.85 -11.41
N VAL A 77 -7.63 -12.50 -10.46
CA VAL A 77 -7.51 -11.31 -9.63
C VAL A 77 -7.51 -11.72 -8.17
N GLN A 78 -6.63 -11.09 -7.39
CA GLN A 78 -6.55 -11.28 -5.94
C GLN A 78 -6.75 -9.94 -5.25
N ALA A 79 -7.64 -9.91 -4.28
CA ALA A 79 -7.84 -8.79 -3.40
C ALA A 79 -7.90 -9.24 -1.94
N GLU A 80 -7.66 -8.33 -1.03
CA GLU A 80 -7.76 -8.56 0.40
C GLU A 80 -8.42 -7.38 1.09
N THR A 81 -8.93 -7.60 2.29
CA THR A 81 -9.39 -6.50 3.13
C THR A 81 -8.20 -5.62 3.51
N ALA A 82 -8.26 -4.36 3.11
CA ALA A 82 -7.18 -3.41 3.37
C ALA A 82 -7.09 -3.04 4.86
N ALA A 83 -5.90 -2.70 5.32
CA ALA A 83 -5.70 -2.14 6.66
C ALA A 83 -6.47 -0.82 6.88
N LEU A 84 -6.87 -0.16 5.80
CA LEU A 84 -7.66 1.08 5.82
C LEU A 84 -9.08 0.91 6.40
N GLY A 85 -9.61 -0.31 6.39
CA GLY A 85 -10.90 -0.61 6.99
C GLY A 85 -11.58 -1.84 6.40
N PRO A 86 -12.62 -2.37 7.07
CA PRO A 86 -13.30 -3.60 6.63
C PRO A 86 -14.02 -3.43 5.29
N ASN A 87 -14.42 -2.21 4.95
CA ASN A 87 -15.14 -1.89 3.72
C ASN A 87 -14.20 -1.43 2.59
N VAL A 88 -12.89 -1.65 2.74
CA VAL A 88 -11.88 -1.30 1.75
C VAL A 88 -11.16 -2.57 1.33
N TRP A 89 -11.17 -2.87 0.03
CA TRP A 89 -10.36 -3.95 -0.51
C TRP A 89 -9.16 -3.41 -1.27
N GLN A 90 -8.00 -4.02 -1.03
CA GLN A 90 -6.78 -3.78 -1.78
C GLN A 90 -6.62 -4.86 -2.84
N ILE A 91 -6.52 -4.47 -4.10
CA ILE A 91 -6.17 -5.36 -5.20
C ILE A 91 -4.66 -5.59 -5.13
N LEU A 92 -4.27 -6.86 -4.99
CA LEU A 92 -2.88 -7.28 -4.86
C LEU A 92 -2.29 -7.73 -6.18
N ASN A 93 -3.06 -8.53 -6.93
CA ASN A 93 -2.63 -9.13 -8.19
C ASN A 93 -3.77 -9.11 -9.21
N LEU A 94 -3.40 -8.85 -10.47
CA LEU A 94 -4.23 -9.03 -11.64
C LEU A 94 -3.34 -9.63 -12.72
N CYS A 95 -3.47 -10.92 -12.96
CA CYS A 95 -2.63 -11.67 -13.88
C CYS A 95 -3.48 -12.28 -14.99
N LEU A 96 -3.00 -12.20 -16.21
CA LEU A 96 -3.67 -12.73 -17.40
C LEU A 96 -2.71 -13.57 -18.22
N SER A 97 -3.25 -14.58 -18.90
CA SER A 97 -2.49 -15.32 -19.92
C SER A 97 -2.05 -14.38 -21.05
N PRO A 98 -0.84 -14.56 -21.62
CA PRO A 98 -0.38 -13.76 -22.74
C PRO A 98 -1.31 -13.82 -23.98
N ASP A 99 -2.04 -14.93 -24.13
CA ASP A 99 -2.95 -15.16 -25.24
C ASP A 99 -4.30 -14.44 -25.10
N LEU A 100 -4.55 -13.83 -23.94
CA LEU A 100 -5.81 -13.14 -23.67
C LEU A 100 -5.62 -11.63 -23.85
N ASP A 101 -6.61 -11.00 -24.49
CA ASP A 101 -6.65 -9.54 -24.53
C ASP A 101 -6.70 -8.97 -23.10
N ARG A 102 -5.65 -8.20 -22.76
CA ARG A 102 -5.46 -7.67 -21.40
C ARG A 102 -6.60 -6.77 -20.96
N PHE A 103 -7.13 -5.98 -21.88
CA PHE A 103 -8.18 -5.04 -21.55
C PHE A 103 -9.51 -5.77 -21.32
N GLN A 104 -9.88 -6.68 -22.21
CA GLN A 104 -11.11 -7.44 -22.10
C GLN A 104 -11.09 -8.38 -20.89
N GLY A 105 -10.02 -9.16 -20.73
CA GLY A 105 -9.88 -10.10 -19.62
C GLY A 105 -9.77 -9.40 -18.27
N GLY A 106 -8.96 -8.34 -18.20
CA GLY A 106 -8.81 -7.55 -16.97
C GLY A 106 -10.11 -6.86 -16.57
N THR A 107 -10.85 -6.32 -17.53
CA THR A 107 -12.18 -5.73 -17.29
C THR A 107 -13.14 -6.74 -16.67
N ALA A 108 -13.25 -7.92 -17.25
CA ALA A 108 -14.18 -8.95 -16.77
C ALA A 108 -13.85 -9.42 -15.32
N LEU A 109 -12.56 -9.59 -15.03
CA LEU A 109 -12.10 -9.94 -13.66
C LEU A 109 -12.39 -8.83 -12.66
N LEU A 110 -12.10 -7.57 -13.02
CA LEU A 110 -12.35 -6.42 -12.15
C LEU A 110 -13.84 -6.21 -11.93
N ASP A 111 -14.69 -6.34 -12.96
CA ASP A 111 -16.14 -6.19 -12.82
C ASP A 111 -16.73 -7.24 -11.88
N HIS A 112 -16.25 -8.48 -12.01
CA HIS A 112 -16.67 -9.54 -11.09
C HIS A 112 -16.24 -9.22 -9.64
N LEU A 113 -14.98 -8.79 -9.45
CA LEU A 113 -14.46 -8.39 -8.14
C LEU A 113 -15.29 -7.25 -7.52
N PHE A 114 -15.67 -6.25 -8.32
CA PHE A 114 -16.47 -5.12 -7.83
C PHE A 114 -17.88 -5.53 -7.44
N ASN A 115 -18.52 -6.41 -8.21
CA ASN A 115 -19.84 -6.92 -7.89
C ASN A 115 -19.84 -7.74 -6.59
N GLU A 116 -18.84 -8.60 -6.42
CA GLU A 116 -18.65 -9.36 -5.19
C GLU A 116 -18.38 -8.45 -3.99
N GLY A 117 -17.52 -7.47 -4.16
CA GLY A 117 -17.22 -6.48 -3.12
C GLY A 117 -18.45 -5.69 -2.71
N LEU A 118 -19.23 -5.20 -3.69
CA LEU A 118 -20.51 -4.50 -3.44
C LEU A 118 -21.48 -5.37 -2.64
N GLY A 119 -21.58 -6.65 -2.98
CA GLY A 119 -22.42 -7.61 -2.25
C GLY A 119 -21.99 -7.80 -0.79
N ARG A 120 -20.72 -7.53 -0.47
CA ARG A 120 -20.13 -7.63 0.88
C ARG A 120 -19.97 -6.28 1.59
N GLY A 121 -20.51 -5.22 1.02
CA GLY A 121 -20.47 -3.88 1.62
C GLY A 121 -19.15 -3.14 1.43
N VAL A 122 -18.32 -3.54 0.47
CA VAL A 122 -17.11 -2.80 0.08
C VAL A 122 -17.51 -1.49 -0.58
N THR A 123 -16.94 -0.41 -0.10
CA THR A 123 -17.20 0.94 -0.60
C THR A 123 -16.01 1.55 -1.34
N LYS A 124 -14.83 0.94 -1.17
CA LYS A 124 -13.59 1.47 -1.72
C LYS A 124 -12.66 0.34 -2.16
N PHE A 125 -12.11 0.47 -3.36
CA PHE A 125 -11.02 -0.37 -3.85
C PHE A 125 -9.76 0.46 -4.00
N VAL A 126 -8.63 -0.07 -3.55
CA VAL A 126 -7.31 0.55 -3.72
C VAL A 126 -6.37 -0.40 -4.45
N VAL A 127 -5.47 0.15 -5.24
CA VAL A 127 -4.47 -0.61 -5.98
C VAL A 127 -3.17 0.17 -6.08
N ARG A 128 -2.06 -0.53 -6.15
CA ARG A 128 -0.73 0.01 -6.49
C ARG A 128 -0.31 -0.56 -7.83
N VAL A 129 0.01 0.32 -8.76
CA VAL A 129 0.38 -0.07 -10.13
C VAL A 129 1.68 0.63 -10.48
N PRO A 130 2.72 -0.07 -11.00
CA PRO A 130 3.90 0.60 -11.53
C PRO A 130 3.52 1.69 -12.54
N LEU A 131 4.23 2.82 -12.55
CA LEU A 131 3.85 3.96 -13.40
C LEU A 131 3.86 3.61 -14.89
N ASP A 132 4.78 2.74 -15.29
CA ASP A 132 5.02 2.34 -16.69
C ASP A 132 4.19 1.10 -17.09
N ASP A 133 3.36 0.56 -16.19
CA ASP A 133 2.56 -0.62 -16.46
C ASP A 133 1.28 -0.23 -17.25
N PRO A 134 1.00 -0.88 -18.39
CA PRO A 134 -0.23 -0.67 -19.15
C PRO A 134 -1.52 -0.89 -18.34
N ALA A 135 -1.45 -1.62 -17.23
CA ALA A 135 -2.58 -1.80 -16.32
C ALA A 135 -3.09 -0.48 -15.71
N VAL A 136 -2.27 0.59 -15.67
CA VAL A 136 -2.71 1.92 -15.25
C VAL A 136 -3.91 2.39 -16.07
N ASP A 137 -3.89 2.19 -17.39
CA ASP A 137 -4.99 2.61 -18.27
C ASP A 137 -6.23 1.73 -18.11
N LEU A 138 -6.04 0.42 -17.87
CA LEU A 138 -7.13 -0.48 -17.52
C LEU A 138 -7.83 -0.03 -16.22
N PHE A 139 -7.07 0.27 -15.17
CA PHE A 139 -7.65 0.74 -13.91
C PHE A 139 -8.34 2.10 -14.08
N ARG A 140 -7.76 3.04 -14.83
CA ARG A 140 -8.40 4.33 -15.16
C ARG A 140 -9.74 4.12 -15.89
N ALA A 141 -9.76 3.27 -16.90
CA ALA A 141 -10.98 2.94 -17.65
C ALA A 141 -12.05 2.27 -16.76
N ARG A 142 -11.63 1.65 -15.64
CA ARG A 142 -12.53 1.06 -14.63
C ARG A 142 -12.85 2.01 -13.49
N GLY A 143 -12.60 3.32 -13.66
CA GLY A 143 -13.00 4.37 -12.71
C GLY A 143 -12.05 4.56 -11.52
N PHE A 144 -10.83 4.06 -11.59
CA PHE A 144 -9.80 4.40 -10.60
C PHE A 144 -9.20 5.77 -10.90
N THR A 145 -8.98 6.54 -9.86
CA THR A 145 -8.25 7.81 -9.90
C THR A 145 -6.96 7.69 -9.12
N ALA A 146 -5.87 8.21 -9.68
CA ALA A 146 -4.60 8.29 -8.96
C ALA A 146 -4.69 9.38 -7.88
N TYR A 147 -4.31 9.04 -6.64
CA TYR A 147 -4.31 9.99 -5.52
C TYR A 147 -2.91 10.31 -4.99
N ALA A 148 -1.93 9.45 -5.26
CA ALA A 148 -0.52 9.70 -4.93
C ALA A 148 0.40 8.87 -5.82
N THR A 149 1.68 9.26 -5.87
CA THR A 149 2.77 8.43 -6.38
C THR A 149 3.69 8.07 -5.22
N GLU A 150 4.15 6.82 -5.19
CA GLU A 150 5.10 6.32 -4.21
C GLU A 150 6.39 5.94 -4.91
N HIS A 151 7.52 6.36 -4.35
CA HIS A 151 8.86 6.00 -4.79
C HIS A 151 9.46 5.01 -3.82
N ALA A 152 9.97 3.93 -4.35
CA ALA A 152 10.72 2.93 -3.63
C ALA A 152 12.20 3.22 -3.79
N LEU A 153 12.90 3.44 -2.69
CA LEU A 153 14.31 3.76 -2.64
C LEU A 153 15.08 2.64 -1.95
N LEU A 154 16.23 2.27 -2.51
CA LEU A 154 17.10 1.23 -1.98
C LEU A 154 18.52 1.77 -1.85
N ARG A 155 19.17 1.43 -0.75
CA ARG A 155 20.61 1.56 -0.57
C ARG A 155 21.19 0.20 -0.22
N GLU A 156 22.12 -0.29 -1.03
CA GLU A 156 22.66 -1.65 -0.88
C GLU A 156 23.53 -1.82 0.38
N MET A 157 24.25 -0.77 0.78
CA MET A 157 25.12 -0.84 1.95
C MET A 157 25.08 0.46 2.74
N VAL A 158 24.88 0.32 4.04
CA VAL A 158 24.98 1.43 4.99
C VAL A 158 26.27 1.26 5.77
N THR A 159 27.18 2.23 5.61
CA THR A 159 28.44 2.28 6.35
C THR A 159 28.28 2.99 7.67
N ALA A 160 29.02 2.56 8.70
CA ALA A 160 29.03 3.21 9.99
C ALA A 160 29.42 4.69 9.86
N ARG A 161 28.61 5.57 10.41
CA ARG A 161 28.88 7.00 10.52
C ARG A 161 28.55 7.45 11.94
N SER A 162 29.22 8.52 12.37
CA SER A 162 28.84 9.18 13.63
C SER A 162 27.42 9.71 13.51
N ALA A 163 26.57 9.34 14.45
CA ALA A 163 25.21 9.85 14.50
C ALA A 163 25.22 11.31 15.00
N PRO A 164 24.58 12.24 14.28
CA PRO A 164 24.42 13.58 14.79
C PRO A 164 23.54 13.56 16.05
N THR A 165 23.80 14.51 16.96
CA THR A 165 22.88 14.73 18.07
C THR A 165 21.57 15.28 17.53
N LEU A 166 20.47 14.55 17.77
CA LEU A 166 19.13 14.98 17.38
C LEU A 166 18.32 15.26 18.63
N PRO A 167 18.21 16.53 19.05
CA PRO A 167 17.47 16.90 20.27
C PRO A 167 16.02 16.41 20.20
N GLY A 168 15.57 15.80 21.30
CA GLY A 168 14.23 15.23 21.38
C GLY A 168 14.08 13.82 20.79
N TRP A 169 15.17 13.21 20.31
CA TRP A 169 15.15 11.83 19.86
C TRP A 169 14.96 10.87 21.04
N ARG A 170 13.91 10.06 20.96
CA ARG A 170 13.60 9.03 21.95
C ARG A 170 12.82 7.87 21.36
N ALA A 171 12.81 6.74 22.08
CA ALA A 171 11.94 5.63 21.74
C ALA A 171 10.45 6.06 21.77
N MET A 172 9.68 5.54 20.81
CA MET A 172 8.24 5.77 20.72
C MET A 172 7.51 5.10 21.91
N ARG A 173 6.55 5.79 22.49
CA ARG A 173 5.68 5.32 23.56
C ARG A 173 4.25 5.10 23.05
N ARG A 174 3.43 4.37 23.82
CA ARG A 174 2.02 4.11 23.44
C ARG A 174 1.17 5.37 23.35
N ASN A 175 1.43 6.35 24.20
CA ASN A 175 0.70 7.63 24.22
C ASN A 175 1.13 8.60 23.10
N ASP A 176 2.11 8.26 22.29
CA ASP A 176 2.54 9.08 21.16
C ASP A 176 1.59 8.97 19.94
N GLU A 177 0.64 8.02 19.95
CA GLU A 177 -0.22 7.75 18.77
C GLU A 177 -0.99 9.01 18.30
N LEU A 178 -1.52 9.81 19.22
CA LEU A 178 -2.23 11.05 18.85
C LEU A 178 -1.27 12.09 18.26
N GLY A 179 -0.09 12.27 18.87
CA GLY A 179 0.94 13.18 18.34
C GLY A 179 1.42 12.77 16.95
N LEU A 180 1.56 11.46 16.71
CA LEU A 180 1.90 10.94 15.38
C LEU A 180 0.77 11.13 14.37
N TYR A 181 -0.48 11.01 14.77
CA TYR A 181 -1.60 11.35 13.90
C TYR A 181 -1.62 12.83 13.52
N LEU A 182 -1.34 13.72 14.46
CA LEU A 182 -1.22 15.15 14.19
C LEU A 182 -0.05 15.44 13.23
N LEU A 183 1.10 14.77 13.42
CA LEU A 183 2.21 14.85 12.48
C LEU A 183 1.82 14.33 11.09
N TYR A 184 1.12 13.19 11.02
CA TYR A 184 0.58 12.67 9.75
C TYR A 184 -0.34 13.68 9.06
N CYS A 185 -1.26 14.31 9.79
CA CYS A 185 -2.15 15.33 9.24
C CYS A 185 -1.40 16.58 8.75
N ALA A 186 -0.29 16.94 9.41
CA ALA A 186 0.53 18.08 9.02
C ALA A 186 1.41 17.80 7.79
N THR A 187 1.84 16.54 7.59
CA THR A 187 2.77 16.16 6.52
C THR A 187 2.09 15.50 5.31
N THR A 188 0.80 15.15 5.41
CA THR A 188 0.06 14.47 4.36
C THR A 188 -0.96 15.39 3.72
N PRO A 189 -0.98 15.55 2.38
CA PRO A 189 -2.01 16.33 1.70
C PRO A 189 -3.42 15.84 2.06
N LYS A 190 -4.36 16.77 2.22
CA LYS A 190 -5.74 16.45 2.62
C LYS A 190 -6.43 15.47 1.67
N SER A 191 -6.15 15.58 0.36
CA SER A 191 -6.68 14.66 -0.65
C SER A 191 -6.21 13.22 -0.45
N VAL A 192 -4.95 13.03 -0.03
CA VAL A 192 -4.38 11.72 0.28
C VAL A 192 -4.95 11.19 1.60
N ALA A 193 -4.99 12.03 2.63
CA ALA A 193 -5.55 11.66 3.93
C ALA A 193 -7.02 11.24 3.83
N ALA A 194 -7.82 11.87 2.99
CA ALA A 194 -9.22 11.51 2.74
C ALA A 194 -9.37 10.08 2.19
N VAL A 195 -8.39 9.61 1.41
CA VAL A 195 -8.39 8.23 0.87
C VAL A 195 -7.84 7.23 1.88
N GLU A 196 -6.69 7.56 2.50
CA GLU A 196 -5.93 6.61 3.34
C GLU A 196 -6.44 6.54 4.79
N ALA A 197 -6.79 7.67 5.39
CA ALA A 197 -7.26 7.72 6.78
C ALA A 197 -7.94 9.07 7.07
N SER A 198 -9.23 9.14 6.90
CA SER A 198 -10.02 10.38 7.09
C SER A 198 -10.17 10.79 8.56
N ASN A 199 -9.89 9.88 9.50
CA ASN A 199 -9.98 10.14 10.93
C ASN A 199 -8.94 9.34 11.73
N PHE A 200 -8.79 9.69 13.01
CA PHE A 200 -7.82 9.04 13.91
C PHE A 200 -8.02 7.52 14.04
N ALA A 201 -9.27 7.05 14.09
CA ALA A 201 -9.53 5.63 14.24
C ALA A 201 -9.13 4.82 13.00
N GLU A 202 -9.33 5.35 11.80
CA GLU A 202 -8.86 4.76 10.53
C GLU A 202 -7.35 4.80 10.45
N TRP A 203 -6.73 5.95 10.75
CA TRP A 203 -5.29 6.09 10.80
C TRP A 203 -4.64 5.10 11.77
N ARG A 204 -5.18 4.97 12.98
CA ARG A 204 -4.66 4.05 13.99
C ARG A 204 -4.70 2.60 13.53
N ARG A 205 -5.73 2.19 12.81
CA ARG A 205 -5.83 0.85 12.20
C ARG A 205 -4.77 0.65 11.13
N SER A 206 -4.62 1.60 10.21
CA SER A 206 -3.66 1.52 9.10
C SER A 206 -2.22 1.67 9.57
N PHE A 207 -1.93 2.62 10.47
CA PHE A 207 -0.60 2.87 11.01
C PHE A 207 -0.06 1.70 11.85
N GLY A 208 -0.96 0.99 12.54
CA GLY A 208 -0.61 -0.20 13.31
C GLY A 208 -0.26 -1.42 12.46
N SER A 209 -0.66 -1.46 11.20
CA SER A 209 -0.42 -2.59 10.29
C SER A 209 0.85 -2.45 9.45
N GLY A 210 1.57 -1.35 9.55
CA GLY A 210 2.87 -1.17 8.88
C GLY A 210 3.17 0.25 8.48
N VAL A 211 4.43 0.50 8.12
CA VAL A 211 4.87 1.69 7.41
C VAL A 211 4.01 1.85 6.16
N ARG A 212 3.69 3.10 5.77
CA ARG A 212 2.94 3.45 4.56
C ARG A 212 3.23 2.48 3.42
N GLY A 213 2.33 1.53 3.22
CA GLY A 213 2.38 0.62 2.09
C GLY A 213 3.05 -0.75 2.28
N ALA A 214 3.86 -0.97 3.29
CA ALA A 214 4.39 -2.30 3.58
C ALA A 214 3.56 -2.94 4.71
N ARG A 215 3.07 -4.15 4.50
CA ARG A 215 2.53 -5.00 5.57
C ARG A 215 3.68 -5.40 6.49
N ILE A 216 3.93 -4.59 7.50
CA ILE A 216 4.88 -4.96 8.53
C ILE A 216 4.09 -5.54 9.69
N PRO A 217 4.22 -6.85 9.97
CA PRO A 217 3.60 -7.43 11.15
C PRO A 217 4.03 -6.65 12.39
N ARG A 218 3.09 -6.34 13.29
CA ARG A 218 3.42 -5.85 14.63
C ARG A 218 4.20 -6.94 15.36
N ARG A 219 5.50 -7.03 15.11
CA ARG A 219 6.37 -7.83 15.97
C ARG A 219 6.73 -6.98 17.18
N SER A 220 6.51 -7.51 18.36
CA SER A 220 7.06 -6.93 19.59
C SER A 220 8.57 -6.80 19.43
N GLY A 221 9.12 -5.61 19.65
CA GLY A 221 10.55 -5.36 19.53
C GLY A 221 11.02 -4.62 18.28
N GLN A 222 10.12 -4.17 17.40
CA GLN A 222 10.53 -3.31 16.29
C GLN A 222 10.98 -1.94 16.79
N PRO A 223 12.21 -1.50 16.43
CA PRO A 223 12.68 -0.17 16.79
C PRO A 223 11.79 0.91 16.18
N ARG A 224 11.26 1.77 17.03
CA ARG A 224 10.47 2.95 16.63
C ARG A 224 10.91 4.12 17.49
N PHE A 225 11.16 5.23 16.82
CA PHE A 225 11.64 6.46 17.47
C PHE A 225 10.81 7.64 17.02
N VAL A 226 10.79 8.65 17.86
CA VAL A 226 10.18 9.95 17.58
C VAL A 226 11.15 11.06 17.92
N VAL A 227 10.96 12.20 17.29
CA VAL A 227 11.59 13.46 17.69
C VAL A 227 10.53 14.34 18.30
N GLU A 228 10.66 14.60 19.58
CA GLU A 228 9.76 15.45 20.35
C GLU A 228 10.41 16.81 20.63
N ARG A 229 9.70 17.85 20.29
CA ARG A 229 10.02 19.23 20.70
C ARG A 229 8.86 19.76 21.56
N VAL A 230 8.12 20.78 21.10
CA VAL A 230 6.81 21.13 21.70
C VAL A 230 5.75 20.11 21.32
N GLN A 231 5.89 19.51 20.15
CA GLN A 231 5.06 18.41 19.62
C GLN A 231 5.95 17.39 18.91
N LEU A 232 5.39 16.28 18.48
CA LEU A 232 6.12 15.32 17.64
C LEU A 232 6.34 15.93 16.26
N VAL A 233 7.60 16.03 15.84
CA VAL A 233 8.01 16.64 14.58
C VAL A 233 8.60 15.63 13.61
N ALA A 234 9.02 14.45 14.09
CA ALA A 234 9.48 13.37 13.23
C ALA A 234 9.22 12.00 13.84
N TRP A 235 9.19 11.00 12.98
CA TRP A 235 9.05 9.60 13.33
C TRP A 235 9.93 8.73 12.43
N MET A 236 10.48 7.69 13.02
CA MET A 236 11.26 6.65 12.35
C MET A 236 10.85 5.28 12.84
N SER A 237 10.77 4.32 11.93
CA SER A 237 10.66 2.91 12.27
C SER A 237 11.62 2.08 11.44
N LEU A 238 12.10 1.00 12.02
CA LEU A 238 12.95 0.03 11.33
C LEU A 238 12.34 -1.35 11.48
N VAL A 239 12.17 -2.04 10.35
CA VAL A 239 11.89 -3.47 10.33
C VAL A 239 13.16 -4.16 9.90
N PRO A 240 13.78 -4.92 10.78
CA PRO A 240 14.97 -5.66 10.42
C PRO A 240 14.70 -6.62 9.26
N GLY A 241 15.58 -6.59 8.26
CA GLY A 241 15.64 -7.59 7.19
C GLY A 241 16.28 -8.88 7.70
N GLY A 242 16.25 -9.91 6.90
CA GLY A 242 16.87 -11.20 7.18
C GLY A 242 16.77 -12.13 5.98
N GLY A 243 17.68 -13.13 5.86
CA GLY A 243 17.66 -14.06 4.74
C GLY A 243 17.82 -13.37 3.38
N GLY A 244 18.70 -12.37 3.29
CA GLY A 244 18.95 -11.62 2.05
C GLY A 244 17.92 -10.51 1.75
N ARG A 245 17.00 -10.25 2.66
CA ARG A 245 16.03 -9.14 2.52
C ARG A 245 16.57 -7.86 3.13
N PRO A 246 16.36 -6.70 2.49
CA PRO A 246 16.75 -5.41 3.06
C PRO A 246 15.94 -5.07 4.31
N HIS A 247 16.53 -4.23 5.15
CA HIS A 247 15.79 -3.56 6.23
C HIS A 247 14.74 -2.62 5.62
N THR A 248 13.57 -2.54 6.24
CA THR A 248 12.56 -1.56 5.81
C THR A 248 12.58 -0.38 6.75
N LEU A 249 12.92 0.78 6.21
CA LEU A 249 12.97 2.04 6.93
C LEU A 249 11.70 2.85 6.65
N GLY A 250 10.99 3.24 7.69
CA GLY A 250 9.88 4.18 7.61
C GLY A 250 10.29 5.52 8.19
N LEU A 251 10.00 6.59 7.47
CA LEU A 251 10.30 7.96 7.85
C LEU A 251 9.08 8.86 7.68
N MET A 252 8.91 9.79 8.59
CA MET A 252 7.94 10.89 8.50
C MET A 252 8.49 12.06 9.28
N ALA A 253 8.55 13.24 8.68
CA ALA A 253 9.01 14.43 9.36
C ALA A 253 8.32 15.69 8.83
N SER A 254 8.18 16.69 9.68
CA SER A 254 7.78 18.03 9.29
C SER A 254 8.84 18.64 8.37
N GLU A 255 8.43 19.52 7.46
CA GLU A 255 9.37 20.28 6.61
C GLU A 255 10.19 21.28 7.41
N GLN A 256 9.67 21.72 8.53
CA GLN A 256 10.31 22.69 9.39
C GLN A 256 10.68 22.08 10.74
N PRO A 257 11.85 22.37 11.26
CA PRO A 257 12.94 23.16 10.68
C PRO A 257 13.73 22.38 9.60
N ALA A 258 14.39 23.09 8.70
CA ALA A 258 15.05 22.52 7.51
C ALA A 258 16.16 21.49 7.83
N ASP A 259 16.76 21.54 9.01
CA ASP A 259 17.79 20.61 9.48
C ASP A 259 17.21 19.26 9.98
N LEU A 260 15.91 19.18 10.16
CA LEU A 260 15.27 18.00 10.74
C LEU A 260 15.39 16.76 9.85
N TRP A 261 15.07 16.87 8.57
CA TRP A 261 15.18 15.76 7.64
C TRP A 261 16.60 15.20 7.50
N PRO A 262 17.65 16.04 7.29
CA PRO A 262 19.03 15.56 7.25
C PRO A 262 19.44 14.82 8.52
N ALA A 263 19.17 15.42 9.69
CA ALA A 263 19.52 14.81 10.97
C ALA A 263 18.76 13.49 11.23
N LEU A 264 17.47 13.42 10.86
CA LEU A 264 16.67 12.22 10.98
C LEU A 264 17.22 11.08 10.12
N ILE A 265 17.53 11.35 8.84
CA ILE A 265 18.08 10.35 7.92
C ILE A 265 19.44 9.85 8.41
N GLN A 266 20.34 10.76 8.77
CA GLN A 266 21.66 10.39 9.28
C GLN A 266 21.56 9.56 10.56
N ARG A 267 20.67 9.94 11.49
CA ARG A 267 20.43 9.17 12.74
C ARG A 267 19.85 7.79 12.45
N ALA A 268 18.92 7.69 11.50
CA ALA A 268 18.33 6.42 11.11
C ALA A 268 19.36 5.48 10.47
N LEU A 269 20.21 6.00 9.59
CA LEU A 269 21.26 5.22 8.94
C LEU A 269 22.35 4.78 9.93
N SER A 270 22.74 5.65 10.88
CA SER A 270 23.68 5.27 11.94
C SER A 270 23.09 4.16 12.80
N TYR A 271 21.81 4.24 13.14
CA TYR A 271 21.15 3.19 13.90
C TYR A 271 21.18 1.82 13.18
N VAL A 272 20.95 1.80 11.86
CA VAL A 272 21.06 0.58 11.05
C VAL A 272 22.49 0.06 11.07
N ALA A 273 23.48 0.92 10.82
CA ALA A 273 24.87 0.54 10.76
C ALA A 273 25.40 -0.03 12.09
N GLU A 274 24.95 0.52 13.22
CA GLU A 274 25.37 0.12 14.58
C GLU A 274 24.76 -1.24 15.00
N HIS A 275 23.52 -1.51 14.59
CA HIS A 275 22.78 -2.66 15.14
C HIS A 275 22.72 -3.84 14.17
N GLN A 276 22.53 -3.55 12.89
CA GLN A 276 22.36 -4.59 11.86
C GLN A 276 22.72 -4.05 10.46
N PRO A 277 24.02 -3.99 10.11
CA PRO A 277 24.45 -3.54 8.79
C PRO A 277 23.82 -4.37 7.67
N GLY A 278 23.38 -3.70 6.61
CA GLY A 278 22.76 -4.37 5.47
C GLY A 278 22.09 -3.40 4.51
N PRO A 279 21.46 -3.92 3.45
CA PRO A 279 20.70 -3.10 2.52
C PRO A 279 19.46 -2.50 3.21
N VAL A 280 19.13 -1.27 2.84
CA VAL A 280 17.99 -0.52 3.41
C VAL A 280 17.05 -0.10 2.32
N TRP A 281 15.80 -0.43 2.50
CA TRP A 281 14.67 -0.04 1.68
C TRP A 281 13.87 1.07 2.38
N CYS A 282 13.44 2.08 1.63
CA CYS A 282 12.54 3.13 2.10
C CYS A 282 11.49 3.43 1.03
N SER A 283 10.24 3.62 1.42
CA SER A 283 9.19 4.12 0.52
C SER A 283 8.73 5.48 0.98
N LEU A 284 8.79 6.46 0.08
CA LEU A 284 8.30 7.82 0.29
C LEU A 284 7.29 8.21 -0.79
N ARG A 285 6.38 9.10 -0.43
CA ARG A 285 5.40 9.66 -1.36
C ARG A 285 6.02 10.84 -2.11
N HIS A 286 5.53 11.10 -3.33
CA HIS A 286 6.03 12.21 -4.16
C HIS A 286 6.00 13.57 -3.46
N TYR A 287 5.10 13.78 -2.51
CA TYR A 287 5.01 15.01 -1.73
C TYR A 287 6.05 15.10 -0.60
N ASP A 288 6.75 14.03 -0.27
CA ASP A 288 7.90 14.02 0.64
C ASP A 288 9.21 14.34 -0.16
N ALA A 289 9.16 15.31 -1.07
CA ALA A 289 10.22 15.59 -2.05
C ALA A 289 11.58 15.88 -1.39
N VAL A 290 11.58 16.62 -0.28
CA VAL A 290 12.79 16.90 0.50
C VAL A 290 13.42 15.62 1.03
N GLY A 291 12.62 14.73 1.59
CA GLY A 291 13.09 13.44 2.08
C GLY A 291 13.65 12.55 0.96
N ILE A 292 13.03 12.54 -0.22
CA ILE A 292 13.48 11.79 -1.39
C ILE A 292 14.85 12.31 -1.85
N GLN A 293 15.01 13.61 -2.04
CA GLN A 293 16.27 14.23 -2.47
C GLN A 293 17.41 13.96 -1.48
N LEU A 294 17.14 14.09 -0.19
CA LEU A 294 18.13 13.82 0.85
C LEU A 294 18.50 12.35 0.95
N LEU A 295 17.55 11.42 0.78
CA LEU A 295 17.89 10.00 0.69
C LEU A 295 18.76 9.70 -0.54
N GLN A 296 18.48 10.32 -1.68
CA GLN A 296 19.31 10.19 -2.88
C GLN A 296 20.72 10.73 -2.66
N SER A 297 20.88 11.89 -2.01
CA SER A 297 22.19 12.40 -1.64
C SER A 297 22.97 11.51 -0.64
N GLU A 298 22.23 10.71 0.14
CA GLU A 298 22.80 9.67 1.01
C GLU A 298 23.04 8.33 0.30
N GLY A 299 22.95 8.28 -1.04
CA GLY A 299 23.24 7.12 -1.86
C GLY A 299 22.09 6.11 -1.99
N PHE A 300 20.87 6.52 -1.75
CA PHE A 300 19.70 5.72 -2.14
C PHE A 300 19.39 5.93 -3.62
N GLU A 301 19.03 4.85 -4.29
CA GLU A 301 18.56 4.88 -5.67
C GLU A 301 17.04 4.66 -5.70
N VAL A 302 16.32 5.42 -6.52
CA VAL A 302 14.91 5.15 -6.80
C VAL A 302 14.85 3.94 -7.74
N ILE A 303 14.41 2.82 -7.21
CA ILE A 303 14.38 1.55 -7.95
C ILE A 303 13.02 1.26 -8.59
N ALA A 304 11.95 1.89 -8.10
CA ALA A 304 10.64 1.79 -8.68
C ALA A 304 9.75 2.98 -8.27
N SER A 305 8.78 3.27 -9.12
CA SER A 305 7.73 4.25 -8.85
C SER A 305 6.37 3.66 -9.17
N GLN A 306 5.38 3.88 -8.31
CA GLN A 306 4.06 3.33 -8.48
C GLN A 306 2.96 4.37 -8.27
N SER A 307 1.91 4.27 -9.06
CA SER A 307 0.69 5.02 -8.88
C SER A 307 -0.17 4.34 -7.82
N LEU A 308 -0.63 5.12 -6.86
CA LEU A 308 -1.61 4.70 -5.88
C LEU A 308 -2.96 5.16 -6.36
N MET A 309 -3.82 4.22 -6.63
CA MET A 309 -5.11 4.50 -7.23
C MET A 309 -6.25 4.03 -6.34
N VAL A 310 -7.35 4.76 -6.38
CA VAL A 310 -8.56 4.48 -5.63
C VAL A 310 -9.78 4.51 -6.53
N ARG A 311 -10.71 3.61 -6.30
CA ARG A 311 -12.06 3.66 -6.81
C ARG A 311 -13.04 3.62 -5.65
N GLU A 312 -13.87 4.64 -5.53
CA GLU A 312 -14.97 4.67 -4.58
C GLU A 312 -16.26 4.17 -5.24
N LEU A 313 -16.99 3.35 -4.52
CA LEU A 313 -18.28 2.87 -4.97
C LEU A 313 -19.39 3.65 -4.25
N PRO A 314 -20.44 4.04 -4.96
CA PRO A 314 -21.57 4.72 -4.31
C PRO A 314 -22.20 3.79 -3.27
N LEU A 315 -22.36 4.30 -2.05
CA LEU A 315 -23.14 3.60 -1.03
C LEU A 315 -24.58 3.46 -1.54
N LYS A 316 -25.07 2.24 -1.73
CA LYS A 316 -26.49 2.00 -1.85
C LYS A 316 -27.12 2.31 -0.49
N VAL A 317 -27.60 3.53 -0.28
CA VAL A 317 -28.42 3.85 0.88
C VAL A 317 -29.68 3.00 0.77
N PRO A 318 -29.92 2.06 1.70
CA PRO A 318 -31.13 1.24 1.64
C PRO A 318 -32.34 2.18 1.70
N ALA A 319 -33.30 1.98 0.81
CA ALA A 319 -34.47 2.81 0.64
C ALA A 319 -35.35 2.98 1.93
N ARG A 320 -35.03 2.27 3.00
CA ARG A 320 -35.71 2.30 4.31
C ARG A 320 -35.32 3.48 5.20
N MET A 321 -34.37 4.33 4.87
CA MET A 321 -34.05 5.54 5.64
C MET A 321 -34.73 6.80 5.10
N ARG A 322 -35.88 6.70 4.46
CA ARG A 322 -36.79 7.86 4.34
C ARG A 322 -37.47 8.06 5.69
N VAL A 323 -36.85 8.81 6.57
CA VAL A 323 -37.52 9.35 7.75
C VAL A 323 -38.72 10.14 7.24
N ARG A 324 -39.94 9.64 7.45
CA ARG A 324 -41.15 10.41 7.31
C ARG A 324 -41.09 11.52 8.36
N ILE A 325 -40.65 12.70 7.97
CA ILE A 325 -40.87 13.90 8.74
C ILE A 325 -42.42 14.07 8.76
N LYS A 326 -43.04 13.65 9.86
CA LYS A 326 -44.45 13.99 10.13
C LYS A 326 -44.47 15.50 10.38
N ASP A 327 -44.96 16.25 9.41
CA ASP A 327 -45.36 17.64 9.57
C ASP A 327 -46.36 17.72 10.75
N LYS A 328 -45.87 18.07 11.93
CA LYS A 328 -46.71 18.57 13.01
C LYS A 328 -47.00 20.04 12.70
N ARG A 329 -48.03 20.27 11.92
CA ARG A 329 -48.63 21.61 11.88
C ARG A 329 -49.15 21.93 13.27
N LEU A 330 -48.45 22.77 13.98
CA LEU A 330 -48.93 23.46 15.15
C LEU A 330 -50.01 24.45 14.67
N VAL A 331 -51.30 24.15 14.92
CA VAL A 331 -52.40 25.10 14.78
C VAL A 331 -52.32 25.99 16.00
N PRO A 332 -52.18 27.33 15.87
CA PRO A 332 -52.33 28.23 17.01
C PRO A 332 -53.81 28.32 17.39
N GLN A 333 -54.17 27.91 18.59
CA GLN A 333 -55.45 28.28 19.18
C GLN A 333 -55.29 29.66 19.78
N TYR A 334 -55.90 30.65 19.14
CA TYR A 334 -56.26 31.91 19.80
C TYR A 334 -57.61 31.73 20.45
N GLY A 335 -57.71 31.91 21.79
CA GLY A 335 -58.86 32.12 22.60
C GLY A 335 -58.52 33.24 23.58
#